data_334bb402fccdfe939786df7d43fe0b29
#
_entry.id   334bb402fccdfe939786df7d43fe0b29
#
_cell.length_a   1.000
_cell.length_b   1.000
_cell.length_c   1.000
_cell.angle_alpha   90.00
_cell.angle_beta   90.00
_cell.angle_gamma   90.00
#
_symmetry.space_group_name_H-M   'P 1'
#
loop_
_entity.id
_entity.type
_entity.pdbx_description
1 polymer ?
#
loop_
_entity_poly.entity_id
_entity_poly.type
_entity_poly.pdbx_seq_one_letter_code
_entity_poly.pdbx_strand_id
1 'polypeptide(L)'
;MNNARLQWRADDLETAAAEQGLVLAKIRSFEEFRRELQYTEVLSKMPLITVEKVADSEPIPFKPGAKMPLDGIRALGMGHVIGGAAIGRDLAFYGADVLNIWRPNSTEMESFFWDTQVGMRSTVLGSSKDDRAKFDLLLKDADIFFANKRPGYLKSHGLDAEELGAKKPGLIHATVVLHGEKGPWSNRPGFDEIGATVADLYAVEGSISNPKNPPHCSHL
;
A
#
# COMPACT_ATOMS: atom_id res chain seq x y z
N MET A 1 21.74 -24.75 2.72
CA MET A 1 21.26 -23.34 2.82
C MET A 1 21.45 -22.68 4.19
N ASN A 2 21.66 -23.41 5.27
CA ASN A 2 21.73 -22.82 6.63
C ASN A 2 23.01 -22.03 6.95
N ASN A 3 24.17 -22.40 6.38
CA ASN A 3 25.46 -21.81 6.79
C ASN A 3 25.72 -20.40 6.23
N ALA A 4 25.14 -20.02 5.10
CA ALA A 4 25.36 -18.70 4.53
C ALA A 4 24.75 -17.57 5.39
N ARG A 5 23.60 -17.83 6.02
CA ARG A 5 22.90 -16.83 6.88
C ARG A 5 23.68 -16.53 8.17
N LEU A 6 24.41 -17.50 8.70
CA LEU A 6 25.18 -17.36 9.94
C LEU A 6 26.40 -16.45 9.80
N GLN A 7 26.76 -16.07 8.57
CA GLN A 7 27.88 -15.17 8.28
C GLN A 7 27.48 -13.70 8.24
N TRP A 8 26.18 -13.42 8.27
CA TRP A 8 25.64 -12.06 8.19
C TRP A 8 25.19 -11.55 9.56
N ARG A 9 25.44 -10.28 9.81
CA ARG A 9 24.69 -9.57 10.86
C ARG A 9 23.28 -9.32 10.34
N ALA A 10 22.28 -9.36 11.23
CA ALA A 10 20.88 -9.22 10.83
C ALA A 10 20.59 -7.89 10.11
N ASP A 11 21.21 -6.80 10.58
CA ASP A 11 21.03 -5.47 9.97
C ASP A 11 21.63 -5.38 8.56
N ASP A 12 22.79 -6.01 8.36
CA ASP A 12 23.47 -6.03 7.04
C ASP A 12 22.68 -6.90 6.05
N LEU A 13 22.16 -8.02 6.50
CA LEU A 13 21.33 -8.90 5.68
C LEU A 13 20.01 -8.23 5.28
N GLU A 14 19.35 -7.57 6.21
CA GLU A 14 18.12 -6.80 5.92
C GLU A 14 18.38 -5.69 4.88
N THR A 15 19.49 -4.96 5.04
CA THR A 15 19.86 -3.89 4.11
C THR A 15 20.15 -4.44 2.72
N ALA A 16 20.98 -5.49 2.62
CA ALA A 16 21.30 -6.12 1.34
C ALA A 16 20.06 -6.71 0.65
N ALA A 17 19.12 -7.30 1.42
CA ALA A 17 17.86 -7.78 0.90
C ALA A 17 17.00 -6.64 0.33
N ALA A 18 16.90 -5.53 1.05
CA ALA A 18 16.15 -4.35 0.60
C ALA A 18 16.71 -3.76 -0.70
N GLU A 19 18.03 -3.67 -0.84
CA GLU A 19 18.72 -3.21 -2.05
C GLU A 19 18.45 -4.11 -3.26
N GLN A 20 18.26 -5.40 -3.03
CA GLN A 20 17.89 -6.37 -4.07
C GLN A 20 16.36 -6.47 -4.29
N GLY A 21 15.57 -5.65 -3.59
CA GLY A 21 14.11 -5.69 -3.67
C GLY A 21 13.48 -6.95 -3.07
N LEU A 22 14.20 -7.65 -2.19
CA LEU A 22 13.73 -8.85 -1.50
C LEU A 22 12.98 -8.47 -0.22
N VAL A 23 11.95 -9.23 0.10
CA VAL A 23 11.16 -9.07 1.32
C VAL A 23 11.87 -9.79 2.46
N LEU A 24 12.49 -9.02 3.35
CA LEU A 24 13.16 -9.53 4.53
C LEU A 24 13.23 -8.44 5.59
N ALA A 25 12.95 -8.79 6.86
CA ALA A 25 13.10 -7.89 7.99
C ALA A 25 13.75 -8.58 9.17
N LYS A 26 14.53 -7.83 9.94
CA LYS A 26 15.01 -8.22 11.26
C LYS A 26 13.86 -8.12 12.26
N ILE A 27 13.69 -9.13 13.10
CA ILE A 27 12.80 -9.04 14.26
C ILE A 27 13.42 -8.06 15.25
N ARG A 28 12.64 -7.07 15.67
CA ARG A 28 13.03 -6.02 16.61
C ARG A 28 12.14 -6.03 17.83
N SER A 29 12.71 -5.67 18.99
CA SER A 29 11.89 -5.19 20.10
C SER A 29 11.35 -3.79 19.79
N PHE A 30 10.30 -3.38 20.51
CA PHE A 30 9.74 -2.04 20.38
C PHE A 30 10.77 -0.94 20.64
N GLU A 31 11.67 -1.15 21.60
CA GLU A 31 12.75 -0.22 21.90
C GLU A 31 13.80 -0.14 20.80
N GLU A 32 14.13 -1.26 20.14
CA GLU A 32 15.01 -1.26 18.97
C GLU A 32 14.34 -0.52 17.80
N PHE A 33 13.06 -0.80 17.52
CA PHE A 33 12.30 -0.13 16.48
C PHE A 33 12.26 1.39 16.68
N ARG A 34 12.04 1.85 17.91
CA ARG A 34 12.01 3.29 18.24
C ARG A 34 13.35 3.99 18.07
N ARG A 35 14.45 3.28 17.95
CA ARG A 35 15.79 3.84 17.64
C ARG A 35 16.11 3.88 16.16
N GLU A 36 15.31 3.23 15.32
CA GLU A 36 15.51 3.26 13.87
C GLU A 36 15.26 4.65 13.31
N LEU A 37 16.06 5.05 12.32
CA LEU A 37 15.90 6.36 11.65
C LEU A 37 14.52 6.52 11.03
N GLN A 38 13.93 5.42 10.52
CA GLN A 38 12.57 5.46 9.98
C GLN A 38 11.55 5.87 11.06
N TYR A 39 11.72 5.43 12.30
CA TYR A 39 10.84 5.85 13.38
C TYR A 39 11.16 7.28 13.84
N THR A 40 12.41 7.58 14.20
CA THR A 40 12.79 8.85 14.81
C THR A 40 12.61 10.05 13.90
N GLU A 41 12.90 9.89 12.61
CA GLU A 41 12.86 10.99 11.65
C GLU A 41 11.55 11.09 10.85
N VAL A 42 10.77 10.01 10.81
CA VAL A 42 9.55 9.96 9.99
C VAL A 42 8.32 9.59 10.81
N LEU A 43 8.21 8.32 11.25
CA LEU A 43 6.95 7.82 11.80
C LEU A 43 6.52 8.50 13.10
N SER A 44 7.47 8.86 13.97
CA SER A 44 7.17 9.57 15.22
C SER A 44 6.70 11.02 15.02
N LYS A 45 6.92 11.59 13.83
CA LYS A 45 6.63 13.00 13.50
C LYS A 45 5.40 13.16 12.60
N MET A 46 4.81 12.07 12.15
CA MET A 46 3.65 12.09 11.26
C MET A 46 2.41 11.49 11.91
N PRO A 47 1.21 11.94 11.58
CA PRO A 47 -0.01 11.28 12.01
C PRO A 47 -0.17 9.92 11.30
N LEU A 48 -1.00 9.04 11.87
CA LEU A 48 -1.31 7.74 11.26
C LEU A 48 -1.99 7.91 9.89
N ILE A 49 -2.83 8.92 9.75
CA ILE A 49 -3.49 9.29 8.50
C ILE A 49 -3.10 10.74 8.19
N THR A 50 -2.51 10.93 7.01
CA THR A 50 -2.13 12.24 6.50
C THR A 50 -3.13 12.67 5.43
N VAL A 51 -3.61 13.91 5.50
CA VAL A 51 -4.43 14.53 4.47
C VAL A 51 -3.74 15.80 4.02
N GLU A 52 -3.32 15.83 2.77
CA GLU A 52 -2.58 16.96 2.18
C GLU A 52 -3.36 17.53 0.98
N LYS A 53 -3.44 18.84 0.91
CA LYS A 53 -3.99 19.52 -0.26
C LYS A 53 -2.89 19.71 -1.29
N VAL A 54 -3.03 19.05 -2.43
CA VAL A 54 -2.04 19.10 -3.52
C VAL A 54 -2.29 20.28 -4.46
N ALA A 55 -3.56 20.57 -4.74
CA ALA A 55 -3.97 21.66 -5.64
C ALA A 55 -5.38 22.18 -5.29
N ASP A 56 -5.75 23.31 -5.90
CA ASP A 56 -7.12 23.83 -5.83
C ASP A 56 -7.97 23.25 -6.97
N SER A 57 -9.25 23.01 -6.67
CA SER A 57 -10.25 22.61 -7.64
C SER A 57 -11.64 22.98 -7.16
N GLU A 58 -12.60 23.06 -8.06
CA GLU A 58 -14.01 23.15 -7.70
C GLU A 58 -14.46 21.83 -7.02
N PRO A 59 -15.29 21.90 -5.98
CA PRO A 59 -15.82 20.72 -5.32
C PRO A 59 -16.70 19.90 -6.27
N ILE A 60 -16.58 18.60 -6.23
CA ILE A 60 -17.49 17.68 -6.93
C ILE A 60 -18.72 17.48 -6.04
N PRO A 61 -19.93 17.89 -6.48
CA PRO A 61 -21.12 17.75 -5.66
C PRO A 61 -21.55 16.28 -5.53
N PHE A 62 -22.01 15.91 -4.36
CA PHE A 62 -22.66 14.61 -4.19
C PHE A 62 -24.00 14.57 -4.97
N LYS A 63 -24.36 13.36 -5.43
CA LYS A 63 -25.57 13.14 -6.21
C LYS A 63 -26.81 13.35 -5.33
N PRO A 64 -27.71 14.27 -5.65
CA PRO A 64 -28.96 14.45 -4.92
C PRO A 64 -29.83 13.19 -4.99
N GLY A 65 -30.43 12.79 -3.87
CA GLY A 65 -31.28 11.60 -3.81
C GLY A 65 -30.52 10.27 -3.94
N ALA A 66 -29.22 10.27 -3.75
CA ALA A 66 -28.39 9.08 -3.71
C ALA A 66 -28.91 8.06 -2.66
N LYS A 67 -28.87 6.77 -3.00
CA LYS A 67 -29.21 5.70 -2.07
C LYS A 67 -28.06 5.34 -1.13
N MET A 68 -26.84 5.52 -1.63
CA MET A 68 -25.61 5.26 -0.90
C MET A 68 -24.74 6.54 -0.86
N PRO A 69 -23.93 6.73 0.18
CA PRO A 69 -23.13 7.97 0.35
C PRO A 69 -22.25 8.33 -0.84
N LEU A 70 -21.72 7.33 -1.55
CA LEU A 70 -20.81 7.53 -2.68
C LEU A 70 -21.43 7.20 -4.05
N ASP A 71 -22.78 7.16 -4.14
CA ASP A 71 -23.45 7.00 -5.44
C ASP A 71 -23.04 8.10 -6.43
N GLY A 72 -22.53 7.67 -7.59
CA GLY A 72 -22.06 8.56 -8.66
C GLY A 72 -20.58 8.89 -8.59
N ILE A 73 -19.89 8.53 -7.52
CA ILE A 73 -18.43 8.64 -7.41
C ILE A 73 -17.77 7.47 -8.13
N ARG A 74 -16.70 7.77 -8.88
CA ARG A 74 -15.91 6.78 -9.62
C ARG A 74 -14.52 6.66 -9.04
N ALA A 75 -14.09 5.44 -8.71
CA ALA A 75 -12.78 5.16 -8.19
C ALA A 75 -11.98 4.25 -9.13
N LEU A 76 -10.75 4.66 -9.43
CA LEU A 76 -9.79 3.91 -10.22
C LEU A 76 -8.68 3.42 -9.28
N GLY A 77 -8.43 2.13 -9.23
CA GLY A 77 -7.53 1.54 -8.26
C GLY A 77 -6.41 0.71 -8.84
N MET A 78 -5.33 0.62 -8.09
CA MET A 78 -4.24 -0.34 -8.25
C MET A 78 -3.96 -1.03 -6.90
N GLY A 79 -5.06 -1.38 -6.21
CA GLY A 79 -5.03 -2.01 -4.89
C GLY A 79 -4.85 -3.52 -4.95
N HIS A 80 -3.95 -4.05 -4.14
CA HIS A 80 -3.62 -5.47 -4.11
C HIS A 80 -3.57 -6.00 -2.68
N VAL A 81 -3.68 -7.31 -2.55
CA VAL A 81 -3.62 -8.08 -1.32
C VAL A 81 -4.69 -7.58 -0.34
N ILE A 82 -4.32 -6.98 0.77
CA ILE A 82 -5.26 -6.53 1.81
C ILE A 82 -5.42 -5.01 1.79
N GLY A 83 -4.37 -4.27 2.18
CA GLY A 83 -4.49 -2.83 2.46
C GLY A 83 -4.97 -1.98 1.29
N GLY A 84 -4.43 -2.21 0.08
CA GLY A 84 -4.85 -1.48 -1.11
C GLY A 84 -6.22 -1.91 -1.62
N ALA A 85 -6.51 -3.20 -1.57
CA ALA A 85 -7.80 -3.73 -2.01
C ALA A 85 -8.94 -3.32 -1.07
N ALA A 86 -8.70 -3.24 0.25
CA ALA A 86 -9.67 -2.77 1.23
C ALA A 86 -10.18 -1.36 0.94
N ILE A 87 -9.31 -0.45 0.47
CA ILE A 87 -9.76 0.89 0.04
C ILE A 87 -10.85 0.77 -1.01
N GLY A 88 -10.61 0.00 -2.06
CA GLY A 88 -11.57 -0.18 -3.15
C GLY A 88 -12.85 -0.86 -2.71
N ARG A 89 -12.75 -1.92 -1.89
CA ARG A 89 -13.89 -2.62 -1.33
C ARG A 89 -14.76 -1.70 -0.47
N ASP A 90 -14.17 -0.90 0.38
CA ASP A 90 -14.90 0.01 1.24
C ASP A 90 -15.57 1.13 0.43
N LEU A 91 -14.89 1.68 -0.58
CA LEU A 91 -15.51 2.63 -1.51
C LEU A 91 -16.72 2.01 -2.23
N ALA A 92 -16.60 0.78 -2.71
CA ALA A 92 -17.71 0.05 -3.33
C ALA A 92 -18.84 -0.24 -2.35
N PHE A 93 -18.52 -0.60 -1.10
CA PHE A 93 -19.49 -0.81 -0.04
C PHE A 93 -20.35 0.44 0.24
N TYR A 94 -19.75 1.63 0.12
CA TYR A 94 -20.46 2.90 0.25
C TYR A 94 -21.07 3.42 -1.07
N GLY A 95 -21.06 2.65 -2.14
CA GLY A 95 -21.80 2.93 -3.39
C GLY A 95 -20.97 3.50 -4.54
N ALA A 96 -19.66 3.64 -4.40
CA ALA A 96 -18.82 4.08 -5.50
C ALA A 96 -18.72 3.02 -6.62
N ASP A 97 -18.61 3.48 -7.87
CA ASP A 97 -18.26 2.64 -9.02
C ASP A 97 -16.74 2.45 -9.06
N VAL A 98 -16.27 1.30 -8.61
CA VAL A 98 -14.84 1.03 -8.45
C VAL A 98 -14.32 0.11 -9.55
N LEU A 99 -13.26 0.54 -10.24
CA LEU A 99 -12.50 -0.27 -11.20
C LEU A 99 -11.08 -0.47 -10.69
N ASN A 100 -10.72 -1.71 -10.36
CA ASN A 100 -9.36 -2.06 -9.94
C ASN A 100 -8.53 -2.59 -11.12
N ILE A 101 -7.34 -2.04 -11.30
CA ILE A 101 -6.42 -2.38 -12.40
C ILE A 101 -5.40 -3.41 -11.93
N TRP A 102 -5.33 -4.50 -12.67
CA TRP A 102 -4.33 -5.56 -12.52
C TRP A 102 -3.26 -5.44 -13.60
N ARG A 103 -2.04 -5.81 -13.27
CA ARG A 103 -1.00 -5.98 -14.30
C ARG A 103 -1.14 -7.36 -14.95
N PRO A 104 -0.70 -7.52 -16.21
CA PRO A 104 -0.59 -8.83 -16.83
C PRO A 104 0.24 -9.80 -15.95
N ASN A 105 -0.18 -11.03 -15.86
CA ASN A 105 0.47 -12.07 -15.07
C ASN A 105 0.61 -11.76 -13.58
N SER A 106 -0.25 -10.88 -13.04
CA SER A 106 -0.34 -10.68 -11.61
C SER A 106 -0.90 -11.93 -10.95
N THR A 107 -0.21 -12.41 -9.94
CA THR A 107 -0.67 -13.51 -9.09
C THR A 107 -0.97 -12.97 -7.71
N GLU A 108 -2.07 -13.41 -7.13
CA GLU A 108 -2.45 -13.10 -5.76
C GLU A 108 -2.96 -14.37 -5.10
N MET A 109 -2.89 -14.45 -3.79
CA MET A 109 -3.50 -15.58 -3.08
C MET A 109 -5.01 -15.54 -3.30
N GLU A 110 -5.56 -16.67 -3.72
CA GLU A 110 -6.96 -16.79 -4.12
C GLU A 110 -7.92 -16.40 -2.99
N SER A 111 -7.59 -16.74 -1.74
CA SER A 111 -8.36 -16.36 -0.56
C SER A 111 -8.47 -14.84 -0.37
N PHE A 112 -7.38 -14.10 -0.59
CA PHE A 112 -7.42 -12.63 -0.52
C PHE A 112 -8.23 -12.06 -1.67
N PHE A 113 -8.06 -12.58 -2.89
CA PHE A 113 -8.84 -12.12 -4.04
C PHE A 113 -10.35 -12.24 -3.80
N TRP A 114 -10.82 -13.38 -3.28
CA TRP A 114 -12.25 -13.61 -3.03
C TRP A 114 -12.85 -12.66 -1.98
N ASP A 115 -12.08 -12.31 -0.97
CA ASP A 115 -12.55 -11.40 0.09
C ASP A 115 -12.41 -9.93 -0.29
N THR A 116 -11.23 -9.54 -0.76
CA THR A 116 -10.88 -8.12 -0.87
C THR A 116 -11.36 -7.44 -2.15
N GLN A 117 -11.75 -8.20 -3.18
CA GLN A 117 -12.23 -7.64 -4.46
C GLN A 117 -13.75 -7.53 -4.56
N VAL A 118 -14.48 -7.82 -3.47
CA VAL A 118 -15.94 -7.76 -3.44
C VAL A 118 -16.45 -6.36 -3.79
N GLY A 119 -17.42 -6.29 -4.71
CA GLY A 119 -18.05 -5.05 -5.14
C GLY A 119 -17.26 -4.25 -6.19
N MET A 120 -16.04 -4.64 -6.50
CA MET A 120 -15.22 -3.98 -7.51
C MET A 120 -15.32 -4.66 -8.88
N ARG A 121 -15.25 -3.87 -9.93
CA ARG A 121 -14.92 -4.34 -11.29
C ARG A 121 -13.41 -4.40 -11.45
N SER A 122 -12.92 -5.22 -12.37
CA SER A 122 -11.49 -5.33 -12.63
C SER A 122 -11.17 -5.27 -14.12
N THR A 123 -9.96 -4.82 -14.42
CA THR A 123 -9.37 -4.84 -15.75
C THR A 123 -7.88 -5.12 -15.67
N VAL A 124 -7.27 -5.49 -16.80
CA VAL A 124 -5.83 -5.72 -16.88
C VAL A 124 -5.22 -4.66 -17.79
N LEU A 125 -4.25 -3.92 -17.28
CA LEU A 125 -3.43 -2.98 -18.05
C LEU A 125 -1.95 -3.24 -17.78
N GLY A 126 -1.16 -3.28 -18.86
CA GLY A 126 0.28 -3.41 -18.80
C GLY A 126 1.01 -2.05 -18.84
N SER A 127 2.29 -2.11 -19.22
CA SER A 127 3.15 -0.93 -19.37
C SER A 127 3.27 -0.45 -20.82
N SER A 128 2.47 -0.98 -21.75
CA SER A 128 2.47 -0.53 -23.13
C SER A 128 1.95 0.90 -23.28
N LYS A 129 2.32 1.58 -24.36
CA LYS A 129 1.79 2.92 -24.67
C LYS A 129 0.27 2.91 -24.82
N ASP A 130 -0.29 1.85 -25.39
CA ASP A 130 -1.73 1.72 -25.57
C ASP A 130 -2.45 1.53 -24.22
N ASP A 131 -1.87 0.75 -23.31
CA ASP A 131 -2.44 0.58 -21.97
C ASP A 131 -2.33 1.86 -21.15
N ARG A 132 -1.24 2.61 -21.32
CA ARG A 132 -1.13 3.95 -20.70
C ARG A 132 -2.20 4.91 -21.24
N ALA A 133 -2.46 4.90 -22.52
CA ALA A 133 -3.53 5.72 -23.10
C ALA A 133 -4.91 5.32 -22.56
N LYS A 134 -5.18 4.02 -22.39
CA LYS A 134 -6.41 3.54 -21.72
C LYS A 134 -6.50 3.99 -20.28
N PHE A 135 -5.39 3.89 -19.51
CA PHE A 135 -5.34 4.41 -18.14
C PHE A 135 -5.67 5.90 -18.10
N ASP A 136 -5.06 6.72 -18.95
CA ASP A 136 -5.29 8.16 -19.00
C ASP A 136 -6.75 8.49 -19.39
N LEU A 137 -7.41 7.66 -20.20
CA LEU A 137 -8.85 7.79 -20.47
C LEU A 137 -9.71 7.47 -19.24
N LEU A 138 -9.41 6.38 -18.54
CA LEU A 138 -10.12 6.01 -17.31
C LEU A 138 -9.95 7.05 -16.21
N LEU A 139 -8.75 7.63 -16.08
CA LEU A 139 -8.45 8.67 -15.10
C LEU A 139 -9.29 9.94 -15.31
N LYS A 140 -9.62 10.31 -16.55
CA LYS A 140 -10.46 11.50 -16.83
C LYS A 140 -11.81 11.45 -16.14
N ASP A 141 -12.37 10.25 -16.00
CA ASP A 141 -13.68 10.04 -15.40
C ASP A 141 -13.60 9.63 -13.92
N ALA A 142 -12.41 9.49 -13.36
CA ALA A 142 -12.23 9.10 -11.97
C ALA A 142 -12.27 10.31 -11.03
N ASP A 143 -12.92 10.14 -9.88
CA ASP A 143 -12.93 11.11 -8.78
C ASP A 143 -11.88 10.74 -7.72
N ILE A 144 -11.59 9.45 -7.61
CA ILE A 144 -10.63 8.88 -6.66
C ILE A 144 -9.66 7.99 -7.42
N PHE A 145 -8.36 8.13 -7.14
CA PHE A 145 -7.34 7.14 -7.48
C PHE A 145 -6.79 6.54 -6.19
N PHE A 146 -6.67 5.21 -6.11
CA PHE A 146 -6.09 4.56 -4.94
C PHE A 146 -5.06 3.49 -5.30
N ALA A 147 -4.04 3.35 -4.45
CA ALA A 147 -2.97 2.38 -4.65
C ALA A 147 -2.29 1.98 -3.34
N ASN A 148 -1.65 0.80 -3.32
CA ASN A 148 -0.71 0.39 -2.28
C ASN A 148 0.68 0.07 -2.86
N LYS A 149 1.07 0.83 -3.88
CA LYS A 149 2.40 0.74 -4.47
C LYS A 149 3.39 1.61 -3.69
N ARG A 150 4.65 1.18 -3.65
CA ARG A 150 5.73 1.96 -3.02
C ARG A 150 5.82 3.36 -3.66
N PRO A 151 6.20 4.41 -2.89
CA PRO A 151 6.26 5.78 -3.39
C PRO A 151 7.14 5.93 -4.64
N GLY A 152 8.32 5.30 -4.65
CA GLY A 152 9.21 5.34 -5.82
C GLY A 152 8.62 4.69 -7.08
N TYR A 153 7.79 3.67 -6.92
CA TYR A 153 7.05 3.08 -8.05
C TYR A 153 6.03 4.07 -8.63
N LEU A 154 5.21 4.67 -7.78
CA LEU A 154 4.20 5.64 -8.22
C LEU A 154 4.87 6.80 -8.97
N LYS A 155 5.91 7.38 -8.39
CA LYS A 155 6.65 8.49 -8.99
C LYS A 155 7.29 8.12 -10.33
N SER A 156 7.96 6.97 -10.42
CA SER A 156 8.63 6.55 -11.67
C SER A 156 7.65 6.24 -12.81
N HIS A 157 6.37 6.05 -12.50
CA HIS A 157 5.31 5.78 -13.48
C HIS A 157 4.37 6.98 -13.70
N GLY A 158 4.64 8.14 -13.10
CA GLY A 158 3.77 9.32 -13.17
C GLY A 158 2.38 9.05 -12.63
N LEU A 159 2.34 8.38 -11.46
CA LEU A 159 1.12 7.98 -10.75
C LEU A 159 1.06 8.58 -9.33
N ASP A 160 1.99 9.47 -8.99
CA ASP A 160 1.93 10.21 -7.74
C ASP A 160 0.85 11.30 -7.74
N ALA A 161 0.57 11.84 -6.56
CA ALA A 161 -0.54 12.78 -6.37
C ALA A 161 -0.39 14.07 -7.17
N GLU A 162 0.84 14.56 -7.33
CA GLU A 162 1.13 15.79 -8.07
C GLU A 162 0.87 15.60 -9.57
N GLU A 163 1.41 14.53 -10.14
CA GLU A 163 1.26 14.22 -11.56
C GLU A 163 -0.19 13.88 -11.94
N LEU A 164 -0.87 13.07 -11.13
CA LEU A 164 -2.26 12.72 -11.40
C LEU A 164 -3.20 13.91 -11.13
N GLY A 165 -2.93 14.70 -10.10
CA GLY A 165 -3.67 15.93 -9.80
C GLY A 165 -3.54 16.99 -10.90
N ALA A 166 -2.36 17.10 -11.52
CA ALA A 166 -2.16 17.97 -12.68
C ALA A 166 -2.96 17.52 -13.93
N LYS A 167 -3.10 16.20 -14.13
CA LYS A 167 -3.90 15.63 -15.22
C LYS A 167 -5.40 15.69 -14.98
N LYS A 168 -5.81 15.53 -13.72
CA LYS A 168 -7.20 15.51 -13.29
C LYS A 168 -7.34 16.40 -12.03
N PRO A 169 -7.58 17.70 -12.18
CA PRO A 169 -7.90 18.58 -11.06
C PRO A 169 -9.12 18.06 -10.29
N GLY A 170 -9.03 18.10 -8.95
CA GLY A 170 -10.08 17.57 -8.08
C GLY A 170 -9.98 16.07 -7.76
N LEU A 171 -9.01 15.37 -8.34
CA LEU A 171 -8.78 13.97 -8.01
C LEU A 171 -8.35 13.80 -6.54
N ILE A 172 -9.00 12.88 -5.84
CA ILE A 172 -8.55 12.41 -4.54
C ILE A 172 -7.55 11.27 -4.75
N HIS A 173 -6.32 11.45 -4.30
CA HIS A 173 -5.27 10.44 -4.38
C HIS A 173 -5.07 9.77 -3.02
N ALA A 174 -5.39 8.49 -2.92
CA ALA A 174 -5.29 7.72 -1.68
C ALA A 174 -4.22 6.63 -1.78
N THR A 175 -3.32 6.57 -0.81
CA THR A 175 -2.28 5.54 -0.74
C THR A 175 -2.20 4.87 0.62
N VAL A 176 -1.87 3.58 0.61
CA VAL A 176 -1.45 2.83 1.81
C VAL A 176 -0.02 2.38 1.59
N VAL A 177 0.86 2.73 2.49
CA VAL A 177 2.29 2.40 2.43
C VAL A 177 2.75 1.77 3.75
N LEU A 178 3.61 0.76 3.66
CA LEU A 178 4.02 -0.03 4.82
C LEU A 178 4.86 0.78 5.82
N HIS A 179 5.78 1.58 5.33
CA HIS A 179 6.79 2.27 6.15
C HIS A 179 6.67 3.80 6.13
N GLY A 180 5.56 4.35 5.60
CA GLY A 180 5.43 5.77 5.30
C GLY A 180 6.04 6.14 3.94
N GLU A 181 5.73 7.34 3.47
CA GLU A 181 6.14 7.81 2.13
C GLU A 181 7.57 8.34 2.06
N LYS A 182 8.18 8.61 3.20
CA LYS A 182 9.51 9.23 3.32
C LYS A 182 10.43 8.38 4.18
N GLY A 183 11.72 8.71 4.14
CA GLY A 183 12.73 8.07 4.98
C GLY A 183 13.38 6.83 4.34
N PRO A 184 14.36 6.23 5.06
CA PRO A 184 15.19 5.17 4.50
C PRO A 184 14.44 3.87 4.16
N TRP A 185 13.27 3.65 4.75
CA TRP A 185 12.50 2.43 4.51
C TRP A 185 11.34 2.62 3.51
N SER A 186 11.04 3.83 3.06
CA SER A 186 9.86 4.13 2.23
C SER A 186 9.72 3.26 0.98
N ASN A 187 10.82 2.83 0.38
CA ASN A 187 10.83 1.98 -0.81
C ASN A 187 11.18 0.50 -0.52
N ARG A 188 11.30 0.10 0.74
CA ARG A 188 11.51 -1.32 1.08
C ARG A 188 10.24 -2.12 0.73
N PRO A 189 10.39 -3.31 0.10
CA PRO A 189 9.26 -4.18 -0.15
C PRO A 189 8.82 -4.87 1.15
N GLY A 190 7.53 -5.15 1.25
CA GLY A 190 6.99 -5.89 2.38
C GLY A 190 5.46 -5.90 2.38
N PHE A 191 4.93 -6.65 3.31
CA PHE A 191 3.52 -6.78 3.62
C PHE A 191 3.31 -6.51 5.10
N ASP A 192 2.13 -6.75 5.62
CA ASP A 192 1.76 -6.55 7.03
C ASP A 192 2.64 -7.36 7.98
N GLU A 193 3.04 -8.59 7.61
CA GLU A 193 3.96 -9.40 8.41
C GLU A 193 5.33 -8.73 8.59
N ILE A 194 5.80 -7.98 7.62
CA ILE A 194 7.03 -7.19 7.75
C ILE A 194 6.82 -6.04 8.72
N GLY A 195 5.68 -5.36 8.65
CA GLY A 195 5.30 -4.33 9.61
C GLY A 195 5.25 -4.86 11.04
N ALA A 196 4.60 -6.01 11.23
CA ALA A 196 4.52 -6.71 12.52
C ALA A 196 5.90 -7.14 13.02
N THR A 197 6.77 -7.61 12.13
CA THR A 197 8.13 -8.05 12.46
C THR A 197 9.01 -6.91 12.98
N VAL A 198 8.96 -5.75 12.32
CA VAL A 198 9.81 -4.61 12.71
C VAL A 198 9.27 -3.86 13.94
N ALA A 199 7.97 -3.95 14.22
CA ALA A 199 7.29 -3.19 15.27
C ALA A 199 7.02 -4.01 16.56
N ASP A 200 7.75 -5.10 16.79
CA ASP A 200 7.71 -5.93 18.02
C ASP A 200 6.53 -6.91 18.12
N LEU A 201 5.56 -6.90 17.23
CA LEU A 201 4.38 -7.75 17.41
C LEU A 201 4.74 -9.23 17.52
N TYR A 202 5.60 -9.73 16.66
CA TYR A 202 6.00 -11.14 16.69
C TYR A 202 6.94 -11.47 17.85
N ALA A 203 7.77 -10.54 18.31
CA ALA A 203 8.60 -10.77 19.50
C ALA A 203 7.73 -10.88 20.76
N VAL A 204 6.70 -10.03 20.89
CA VAL A 204 5.72 -10.09 21.99
C VAL A 204 4.91 -11.39 21.93
N GLU A 205 4.32 -11.73 20.79
CA GLU A 205 3.54 -12.95 20.62
C GLU A 205 4.38 -14.20 20.87
N GLY A 206 5.59 -14.25 20.35
CA GLY A 206 6.53 -15.35 20.57
C GLY A 206 6.91 -15.51 22.03
N SER A 207 7.09 -14.43 22.78
CA SER A 207 7.39 -14.44 24.21
C SER A 207 6.22 -14.96 25.05
N ILE A 208 4.99 -14.65 24.66
CA ILE A 208 3.76 -15.11 25.33
C ILE A 208 3.53 -16.61 25.05
N SER A 209 3.64 -17.01 23.78
CA SER A 209 3.31 -18.36 23.34
C SER A 209 4.36 -19.40 23.75
N ASN A 210 5.63 -19.03 23.68
CA ASN A 210 6.73 -19.89 24.10
C ASN A 210 8.02 -19.08 24.34
N PRO A 211 8.35 -18.76 25.60
CA PRO A 211 9.52 -17.94 25.97
C PRO A 211 10.87 -18.51 25.51
N LYS A 212 10.91 -19.75 25.09
CA LYS A 212 12.16 -20.43 24.65
C LYS A 212 12.26 -20.62 23.14
N ASN A 213 11.22 -20.32 22.39
CA ASN A 213 11.21 -20.45 20.93
C ASN A 213 11.16 -19.07 20.25
N PRO A 214 11.77 -18.94 19.06
CA PRO A 214 11.60 -17.73 18.27
C PRO A 214 10.13 -17.52 17.93
N PRO A 215 9.71 -16.26 17.75
CA PRO A 215 8.34 -15.92 17.45
C PRO A 215 7.82 -16.69 16.22
N HIS A 216 6.67 -17.29 16.35
CA HIS A 216 5.97 -17.92 15.25
C HIS A 216 4.99 -16.90 14.64
N CYS A 217 4.99 -16.83 13.33
CA CYS A 217 3.88 -16.23 12.59
C CYS A 217 2.68 -17.19 12.78
N SER A 218 1.90 -16.98 13.83
CA SER A 218 0.65 -17.70 14.02
C SER A 218 -0.44 -16.95 13.25
N HIS A 219 -0.70 -17.43 12.06
CA HIS A 219 -1.94 -17.22 11.30
C HIS A 219 -2.72 -15.93 11.58
N LEU A 220 -2.44 -14.90 10.80
CA LEU A 220 -3.42 -13.87 10.50
C LEU A 220 -4.39 -14.39 9.46
#